data_835ada98e73e59dd73d397d2da3f62f6
#
_entry.id   835ada98e73e59dd73d397d2da3f62f6
#
_cell.length_a   1.000
_cell.length_b   1.000
_cell.length_c   1.000
_cell.angle_alpha   90.00
_cell.angle_beta   90.00
_cell.angle_gamma   90.00
#
_symmetry.space_group_name_H-M   'P 1'
#
loop_
_entity.id
_entity.type
_entity.pdbx_description
1 polymer ?
#
loop_
_entity_poly.entity_id
_entity_poly.type
_entity_poly.pdbx_seq_one_letter_code
_entity_poly.pdbx_strand_id
1 'polypeptide(L)'
;MLGNYAEQVEFRGWMPPKTTKGKKPAAAPFASKSTKAAKNPLFEATPKNFGIASSTGQDIQPKTDLTRFVKWPEYVRLQRQKVILNQRLKVPPAISQFSHTLDKNTATQLFKLLNKYRPETKQEKKARLEAVAKATAEEKEAQVKDSKKPLFVKYGLNHCVALIEAKKANLVVIAHDVDPIELVVFLPALCRKMSVPYVIVKGKARLGTVVHKKTAAVLTLQDVRSEDQRELATLVSAAKANFTEKYDEQRRHWGGGIRGNKSAQKMRKRAKAAGQVLSAANAAKL
;
A
#
# COMPACT_ATOMS: atom_id res chain seq x y z
N MET A 1 -54.61 -31.22 -30.00
CA MET A 1 -54.77 -29.76 -30.19
C MET A 1 -54.83 -29.12 -28.81
N LEU A 2 -53.73 -28.64 -28.31
CA LEU A 2 -53.68 -27.71 -27.19
C LEU A 2 -52.39 -26.90 -27.38
N GLY A 3 -52.57 -25.61 -27.73
CA GLY A 3 -51.50 -24.70 -28.06
C GLY A 3 -50.82 -24.16 -26.82
N ASN A 4 -49.52 -24.10 -26.89
CA ASN A 4 -48.66 -23.44 -25.92
C ASN A 4 -48.68 -21.92 -26.16
N TYR A 5 -49.24 -21.17 -25.25
CA TYR A 5 -48.99 -19.76 -25.10
C TYR A 5 -47.93 -19.55 -23.98
N ALA A 6 -46.70 -19.34 -24.40
CA ALA A 6 -45.68 -18.79 -23.51
C ALA A 6 -45.73 -17.28 -23.58
N GLU A 7 -46.31 -16.65 -22.57
CA GLU A 7 -46.29 -15.22 -22.35
C GLU A 7 -44.87 -14.79 -21.93
N GLN A 8 -44.21 -14.05 -22.81
CA GLN A 8 -42.98 -13.33 -22.48
C GLN A 8 -43.35 -12.13 -21.61
N VAL A 9 -43.04 -12.24 -20.34
CA VAL A 9 -43.10 -11.11 -19.42
C VAL A 9 -41.78 -10.34 -19.53
N GLU A 10 -41.79 -9.24 -20.31
CA GLU A 10 -40.71 -8.25 -20.31
C GLU A 10 -40.64 -7.56 -18.93
N PHE A 11 -39.58 -7.87 -18.17
CA PHE A 11 -39.21 -7.10 -17.00
C PHE A 11 -38.72 -5.70 -17.41
N ARG A 12 -39.60 -4.74 -17.52
CA ARG A 12 -39.24 -3.32 -17.59
C ARG A 12 -38.71 -2.91 -16.21
N GLY A 13 -37.38 -2.83 -16.09
CA GLY A 13 -36.73 -2.28 -14.91
C GLY A 13 -37.24 -0.88 -14.59
N TRP A 14 -37.81 -0.70 -13.40
CA TRP A 14 -38.24 0.59 -12.88
C TRP A 14 -37.03 1.53 -12.75
N MET A 15 -36.88 2.49 -13.69
CA MET A 15 -35.94 3.61 -13.56
C MET A 15 -36.65 4.71 -12.75
N PRO A 16 -36.08 5.15 -11.60
CA PRO A 16 -36.61 6.30 -10.90
C PRO A 16 -36.50 7.55 -11.80
N PRO A 17 -37.49 8.43 -11.80
CA PRO A 17 -37.47 9.63 -12.63
C PRO A 17 -36.27 10.50 -12.27
N LYS A 18 -35.53 10.96 -13.29
CA LYS A 18 -34.43 11.91 -13.13
C LYS A 18 -34.99 13.17 -12.49
N THR A 19 -34.66 13.41 -11.22
CA THR A 19 -34.99 14.67 -10.55
C THR A 19 -34.25 15.80 -11.25
N THR A 20 -34.98 16.61 -12.00
CA THR A 20 -34.49 17.89 -12.49
C THR A 20 -34.12 18.74 -11.29
N LYS A 21 -32.83 19.11 -11.19
CA LYS A 21 -32.36 20.06 -10.19
C LYS A 21 -33.08 21.39 -10.39
N GLY A 22 -34.20 21.58 -9.69
CA GLY A 22 -34.86 22.87 -9.62
C GLY A 22 -33.86 23.91 -9.08
N LYS A 23 -33.81 25.08 -9.77
CA LYS A 23 -33.03 26.22 -9.25
C LYS A 23 -33.45 26.49 -7.81
N LYS A 24 -32.48 26.47 -6.90
CA LYS A 24 -32.76 26.86 -5.51
C LYS A 24 -33.36 28.26 -5.51
N PRO A 25 -34.48 28.49 -4.79
CA PRO A 25 -35.06 29.84 -4.68
C PRO A 25 -33.98 30.79 -4.13
N ALA A 26 -33.97 32.01 -4.66
CA ALA A 26 -33.06 33.06 -4.20
C ALA A 26 -33.22 33.27 -2.68
N ALA A 27 -32.12 33.43 -1.98
CA ALA A 27 -32.17 33.70 -0.53
C ALA A 27 -32.91 35.01 -0.28
N ALA A 28 -33.79 35.05 0.71
CA ALA A 28 -34.49 36.28 1.10
C ALA A 28 -33.50 37.39 1.44
N PRO A 29 -33.71 38.62 0.90
CA PRO A 29 -32.73 39.70 0.98
C PRO A 29 -32.39 40.14 2.42
N PHE A 30 -33.17 39.81 3.40
CA PHE A 30 -32.99 40.13 4.80
C PHE A 30 -32.80 38.90 5.70
N ALA A 31 -32.59 37.72 5.12
CA ALA A 31 -32.23 36.57 5.93
C ALA A 31 -30.79 36.73 6.42
N SER A 32 -30.61 37.21 7.64
CA SER A 32 -29.33 37.08 8.33
C SER A 32 -28.93 35.62 8.28
N LYS A 33 -27.82 35.31 7.59
CA LYS A 33 -27.18 34.00 7.68
C LYS A 33 -26.76 33.85 9.15
N SER A 34 -27.63 33.30 9.97
CA SER A 34 -27.17 32.79 11.25
C SER A 34 -26.15 31.70 10.92
N THR A 35 -24.90 32.06 10.89
CA THR A 35 -23.81 31.10 10.94
C THR A 35 -23.98 30.38 12.27
N LYS A 36 -24.75 29.28 12.25
CA LYS A 36 -24.72 28.35 13.38
C LYS A 36 -23.26 27.97 13.50
N ALA A 37 -22.58 28.52 14.52
CA ALA A 37 -21.22 28.13 14.85
C ALA A 37 -21.18 26.61 14.85
N ALA A 38 -20.24 26.03 14.10
CA ALA A 38 -20.10 24.58 14.06
C ALA A 38 -19.97 24.11 15.52
N LYS A 39 -20.95 23.40 16.00
CA LYS A 39 -20.95 22.87 17.36
C LYS A 39 -19.75 21.96 17.48
N ASN A 40 -18.80 22.30 18.35
CA ASN A 40 -17.70 21.42 18.64
C ASN A 40 -18.24 20.24 19.46
N PRO A 41 -18.18 18.99 18.95
CA PRO A 41 -18.74 17.82 19.63
C PRO A 41 -18.11 17.59 21.01
N LEU A 42 -16.94 18.16 21.29
CA LEU A 42 -16.32 18.11 22.62
C LEU A 42 -17.00 19.02 23.66
N PHE A 43 -17.77 20.00 23.19
CA PHE A 43 -18.49 20.98 24.02
C PHE A 43 -19.99 20.94 23.83
N GLU A 44 -20.52 19.92 23.17
CA GLU A 44 -21.95 19.70 23.23
C GLU A 44 -22.35 19.50 24.70
N ALA A 45 -23.14 20.42 25.18
CA ALA A 45 -23.74 20.23 26.49
C ALA A 45 -24.45 18.86 26.48
N THR A 46 -24.11 18.04 27.43
CA THR A 46 -24.86 16.81 27.69
C THR A 46 -26.33 17.16 27.66
N PRO A 47 -27.19 16.35 27.03
CA PRO A 47 -28.64 16.59 27.04
C PRO A 47 -29.08 16.93 28.46
N LYS A 48 -29.87 17.94 28.61
CA LYS A 48 -30.35 18.43 29.94
C LYS A 48 -30.86 17.31 30.84
N ASN A 49 -31.08 16.16 30.27
CA ASN A 49 -31.61 14.94 30.89
C ASN A 49 -30.53 13.88 31.12
N PHE A 50 -29.31 14.24 31.40
CA PHE A 50 -28.28 13.26 31.73
C PHE A 50 -28.72 12.44 32.97
N GLY A 51 -29.60 11.46 32.74
CA GLY A 51 -30.04 10.49 33.70
C GLY A 51 -30.86 11.03 34.87
N ILE A 52 -31.01 12.34 35.03
CA ILE A 52 -31.61 12.97 36.20
C ILE A 52 -33.00 13.55 35.87
N ALA A 53 -33.31 13.83 34.63
CA ALA A 53 -34.54 14.54 34.26
C ALA A 53 -35.71 13.62 33.89
N SER A 54 -35.52 12.38 33.61
CA SER A 54 -36.59 11.40 33.64
C SER A 54 -36.73 10.95 35.08
N SER A 55 -37.94 10.88 35.58
CA SER A 55 -38.28 10.43 36.94
C SER A 55 -37.70 9.06 37.32
N THR A 56 -37.08 8.37 36.37
CA THR A 56 -36.49 7.05 36.50
C THR A 56 -34.96 7.03 36.30
N GLY A 57 -34.34 8.12 35.85
CA GLY A 57 -32.88 8.20 35.64
C GLY A 57 -32.29 7.16 34.66
N GLN A 58 -33.10 6.59 33.77
CA GLN A 58 -32.74 5.43 32.95
C GLN A 58 -32.71 5.73 31.44
N ASP A 59 -32.31 6.93 31.04
CA ASP A 59 -32.15 7.23 29.63
C ASP A 59 -30.94 6.52 29.05
N ILE A 60 -31.10 6.01 27.84
CA ILE A 60 -29.99 5.37 27.10
C ILE A 60 -28.94 6.44 26.78
N GLN A 61 -27.71 6.19 27.21
CA GLN A 61 -26.62 7.07 26.92
C GLN A 61 -26.34 7.12 25.40
N PRO A 62 -26.04 8.30 24.83
CA PRO A 62 -25.67 8.39 23.42
C PRO A 62 -24.40 7.57 23.16
N LYS A 63 -24.35 6.92 22.00
CA LYS A 63 -23.16 6.16 21.58
C LYS A 63 -21.98 7.09 21.39
N THR A 64 -21.00 6.98 22.28
CA THR A 64 -19.75 7.74 22.21
C THR A 64 -18.59 6.85 21.81
N ASP A 65 -17.61 7.42 21.11
CA ASP A 65 -16.36 6.72 20.76
C ASP A 65 -15.41 6.72 21.97
N LEU A 66 -15.29 5.57 22.62
CA LEU A 66 -14.41 5.34 23.77
C LEU A 66 -13.08 4.67 23.37
N THR A 67 -12.76 4.59 22.09
CA THR A 67 -11.56 3.87 21.59
C THR A 67 -10.29 4.33 22.28
N ARG A 68 -10.16 5.62 22.61
CA ARG A 68 -9.00 6.18 23.30
C ARG A 68 -8.90 5.74 24.76
N PHE A 69 -10.01 5.46 25.40
CA PHE A 69 -10.10 5.15 26.85
C PHE A 69 -10.23 3.66 27.15
N VAL A 70 -10.35 2.84 26.13
CA VAL A 70 -10.44 1.38 26.28
C VAL A 70 -9.12 0.83 26.79
N LYS A 71 -9.17 -0.05 27.78
CA LYS A 71 -8.02 -0.86 28.21
C LYS A 71 -7.79 -1.96 27.18
N TRP A 72 -6.96 -1.68 26.19
CA TRP A 72 -6.63 -2.63 25.15
C TRP A 72 -5.85 -3.82 25.68
N PRO A 73 -6.03 -5.04 25.12
CA PRO A 73 -5.17 -6.19 25.40
C PRO A 73 -3.69 -5.86 25.20
N GLU A 74 -2.82 -6.59 25.89
CA GLU A 74 -1.36 -6.31 25.90
C GLU A 74 -0.74 -6.36 24.51
N TYR A 75 -1.14 -7.31 23.67
CA TYR A 75 -0.61 -7.43 22.31
C TYR A 75 -0.95 -6.21 21.44
N VAL A 76 -2.14 -5.62 21.59
CA VAL A 76 -2.53 -4.41 20.87
C VAL A 76 -1.71 -3.21 21.36
N ARG A 77 -1.52 -3.09 22.68
CA ARG A 77 -0.69 -2.02 23.27
C ARG A 77 0.74 -2.13 22.79
N LEU A 78 1.31 -3.34 22.78
CA LEU A 78 2.67 -3.60 22.33
C LEU A 78 2.88 -3.24 20.85
N GLN A 79 1.95 -3.63 19.97
CA GLN A 79 2.00 -3.28 18.54
C GLN A 79 1.99 -1.76 18.33
N ARG A 80 1.09 -1.05 19.02
CA ARG A 80 1.00 0.42 18.94
C ARG A 80 2.25 1.10 19.49
N GLN A 81 2.77 0.63 20.63
CA GLN A 81 3.99 1.16 21.23
C GLN A 81 5.21 0.95 20.33
N LYS A 82 5.34 -0.22 19.68
CA LYS A 82 6.40 -0.50 18.70
C LYS A 82 6.39 0.52 17.56
N VAL A 83 5.23 0.79 16.98
CA VAL A 83 5.09 1.77 15.88
C VAL A 83 5.45 3.18 16.36
N ILE A 84 4.94 3.59 17.53
CA ILE A 84 5.24 4.91 18.10
C ILE A 84 6.73 5.05 18.40
N LEU A 85 7.34 4.04 18.99
CA LEU A 85 8.76 4.04 19.35
C LEU A 85 9.64 4.21 18.10
N ASN A 86 9.35 3.45 17.03
CA ASN A 86 10.06 3.58 15.76
C ASN A 86 9.94 4.98 15.14
N GLN A 87 8.82 5.66 15.35
CA GLN A 87 8.64 7.04 14.88
C GLN A 87 9.39 8.08 15.75
N ARG A 88 9.50 7.86 17.06
CA ARG A 88 10.10 8.80 18.02
C ARG A 88 11.62 8.73 18.07
N LEU A 89 12.17 7.52 17.98
CA LEU A 89 13.61 7.32 17.99
C LEU A 89 14.25 7.80 16.68
N LYS A 90 15.51 8.21 16.74
CA LYS A 90 16.31 8.44 15.54
C LYS A 90 16.63 7.09 14.90
N VAL A 91 16.27 6.92 13.64
CA VAL A 91 16.45 5.68 12.89
C VAL A 91 17.70 5.79 12.03
N PRO A 92 18.64 4.84 12.09
CA PRO A 92 19.84 4.83 11.24
C PRO A 92 19.48 4.86 9.75
N PRO A 93 20.33 5.46 8.91
CA PRO A 93 20.07 5.55 7.46
C PRO A 93 19.83 4.20 6.78
N ALA A 94 20.54 3.16 7.20
CA ALA A 94 20.37 1.81 6.65
C ALA A 94 18.95 1.24 6.81
N ILE A 95 18.26 1.62 7.87
CA ILE A 95 16.86 1.23 8.13
C ILE A 95 15.92 2.29 7.54
N SER A 96 16.26 3.56 7.67
CA SER A 96 15.44 4.67 7.20
C SER A 96 15.20 4.65 5.70
N GLN A 97 16.10 4.11 4.89
CA GLN A 97 15.92 3.96 3.45
C GLN A 97 14.65 3.19 3.06
N PHE A 98 14.19 2.25 3.89
CA PHE A 98 12.96 1.50 3.63
C PHE A 98 11.68 2.32 3.82
N SER A 99 11.77 3.51 4.43
CA SER A 99 10.66 4.46 4.49
C SER A 99 10.43 5.17 3.14
N HIS A 100 11.47 5.22 2.30
CA HIS A 100 11.39 5.76 0.95
C HIS A 100 10.94 4.67 -0.02
N THR A 101 9.69 4.71 -0.43
CA THR A 101 9.08 3.69 -1.29
C THR A 101 8.69 4.29 -2.63
N LEU A 102 8.57 3.43 -3.64
CA LEU A 102 8.11 3.80 -4.97
C LEU A 102 6.73 4.47 -4.90
N ASP A 103 6.50 5.47 -5.75
CA ASP A 103 5.23 6.17 -5.87
C ASP A 103 4.09 5.24 -6.34
N LYS A 104 2.84 5.65 -6.12
CA LYS A 104 1.66 4.84 -6.40
C LYS A 104 1.51 4.48 -7.87
N ASN A 105 1.78 5.43 -8.76
CA ASN A 105 1.57 5.24 -10.22
C ASN A 105 2.59 4.27 -10.79
N THR A 106 3.87 4.50 -10.52
CA THR A 106 4.96 3.63 -10.96
C THR A 106 4.86 2.24 -10.32
N ALA A 107 4.45 2.16 -9.04
CA ALA A 107 4.17 0.89 -8.39
C ALA A 107 3.04 0.13 -9.07
N THR A 108 1.99 0.81 -9.53
CA THR A 108 0.88 0.15 -10.27
C THR A 108 1.37 -0.42 -11.60
N GLN A 109 2.20 0.32 -12.34
CA GLN A 109 2.82 -0.18 -13.58
C GLN A 109 3.73 -1.38 -13.31
N LEU A 110 4.56 -1.30 -12.26
CA LEU A 110 5.42 -2.40 -11.84
C LEU A 110 4.60 -3.66 -11.54
N PHE A 111 3.51 -3.55 -10.77
CA PHE A 111 2.68 -4.70 -10.45
C PHE A 111 1.91 -5.24 -11.66
N LYS A 112 1.55 -4.42 -12.65
CA LYS A 112 1.00 -4.90 -13.92
C LYS A 112 2.01 -5.80 -14.63
N LEU A 113 3.25 -5.35 -14.74
CA LEU A 113 4.34 -6.14 -15.33
C LEU A 113 4.59 -7.44 -14.55
N LEU A 114 4.73 -7.37 -13.22
CA LEU A 114 4.95 -8.54 -12.37
C LEU A 114 3.83 -9.58 -12.49
N ASN A 115 2.59 -9.16 -12.66
CA ASN A 115 1.45 -10.05 -12.84
C ASN A 115 1.47 -10.80 -14.17
N LYS A 116 2.04 -10.24 -15.24
CA LYS A 116 2.26 -10.95 -16.52
C LYS A 116 3.25 -12.11 -16.35
N TYR A 117 4.20 -11.97 -15.43
CA TYR A 117 5.28 -12.94 -15.18
C TYR A 117 5.09 -13.72 -13.88
N ARG A 118 3.85 -13.96 -13.48
CA ARG A 118 3.56 -14.80 -12.31
C ARG A 118 4.06 -16.23 -12.51
N PRO A 119 4.63 -16.87 -11.48
CA PRO A 119 4.97 -18.28 -11.55
C PRO A 119 3.70 -19.13 -11.76
N GLU A 120 3.85 -20.26 -12.40
CA GLU A 120 2.78 -21.23 -12.57
C GLU A 120 2.23 -21.71 -11.22
N THR A 121 0.93 -21.88 -11.15
CA THR A 121 0.28 -22.57 -10.03
C THR A 121 0.59 -24.06 -10.03
N LYS A 122 0.32 -24.76 -8.93
CA LYS A 122 0.50 -26.22 -8.88
C LYS A 122 -0.36 -26.93 -9.91
N GLN A 123 -1.57 -26.44 -10.16
CA GLN A 123 -2.51 -27.02 -11.13
C GLN A 123 -2.03 -26.81 -12.57
N GLU A 124 -1.63 -25.61 -12.92
CA GLU A 124 -1.07 -25.28 -14.25
C GLU A 124 0.20 -26.06 -14.53
N LYS A 125 1.11 -26.19 -13.55
CA LYS A 125 2.31 -27.00 -13.68
C LYS A 125 1.97 -28.47 -13.92
N LYS A 126 0.99 -29.03 -13.21
CA LYS A 126 0.54 -30.40 -13.38
C LYS A 126 -0.02 -30.60 -14.79
N ALA A 127 -0.93 -29.73 -15.22
CA ALA A 127 -1.52 -29.76 -16.54
C ALA A 127 -0.46 -29.67 -17.66
N ARG A 128 0.52 -28.78 -17.51
CA ARG A 128 1.64 -28.65 -18.45
C ARG A 128 2.48 -29.94 -18.53
N LEU A 129 2.82 -30.52 -17.37
CA LEU A 129 3.59 -31.78 -17.36
C LEU A 129 2.82 -32.96 -17.94
N GLU A 130 1.52 -33.04 -17.69
CA GLU A 130 0.64 -34.06 -18.30
C GLU A 130 0.53 -33.86 -19.80
N ALA A 131 0.43 -32.64 -20.29
CA ALA A 131 0.42 -32.34 -21.73
C ALA A 131 1.76 -32.71 -22.38
N VAL A 132 2.88 -32.39 -21.73
CA VAL A 132 4.22 -32.81 -22.22
C VAL A 132 4.35 -34.33 -22.23
N ALA A 133 3.91 -35.05 -21.20
CA ALA A 133 3.97 -36.50 -21.14
C ALA A 133 3.14 -37.13 -22.25
N LYS A 134 1.94 -36.61 -22.53
CA LYS A 134 1.08 -37.09 -23.66
C LYS A 134 1.76 -36.84 -25.01
N ALA A 135 2.32 -35.62 -25.21
CA ALA A 135 3.02 -35.30 -26.45
C ALA A 135 4.25 -36.19 -26.68
N THR A 136 4.97 -36.55 -25.62
CA THR A 136 6.12 -37.47 -25.68
C THR A 136 5.65 -38.89 -25.99
N ALA A 137 4.54 -39.35 -25.43
CA ALA A 137 3.98 -40.66 -25.70
C ALA A 137 3.45 -40.80 -27.15
N GLU A 138 3.04 -39.70 -27.78
CA GLU A 138 2.59 -39.62 -29.17
C GLU A 138 3.74 -39.40 -30.17
N GLU A 139 4.99 -39.63 -29.78
CA GLU A 139 6.22 -39.46 -30.59
C GLU A 139 6.41 -38.07 -31.21
N LYS A 140 5.74 -37.06 -30.70
CA LYS A 140 5.90 -35.65 -31.10
C LYS A 140 7.10 -34.98 -30.39
N GLU A 141 8.24 -35.67 -30.34
CA GLU A 141 9.43 -35.16 -29.61
C GLU A 141 9.93 -33.79 -30.08
N ALA A 142 9.75 -33.47 -31.36
CA ALA A 142 10.17 -32.18 -31.91
C ALA A 142 9.44 -31.00 -31.27
N GLN A 143 8.14 -31.12 -30.99
CA GLN A 143 7.35 -30.06 -30.36
C GLN A 143 7.69 -29.88 -28.87
N VAL A 144 8.17 -30.92 -28.19
CA VAL A 144 8.57 -30.85 -26.77
C VAL A 144 9.95 -30.21 -26.61
N LYS A 145 10.87 -30.45 -27.51
CA LYS A 145 12.23 -29.88 -27.50
C LYS A 145 12.24 -28.37 -27.80
N ASP A 146 11.30 -27.87 -28.60
CA ASP A 146 11.19 -26.44 -28.96
C ASP A 146 10.38 -25.62 -27.97
N SER A 147 9.81 -26.19 -26.92
CA SER A 147 9.10 -25.43 -25.90
C SER A 147 10.07 -24.55 -25.11
N LYS A 148 10.06 -23.24 -25.39
CA LYS A 148 10.86 -22.26 -24.65
C LYS A 148 10.51 -22.28 -23.18
N LYS A 149 11.52 -22.31 -22.32
CA LYS A 149 11.36 -22.26 -20.87
C LYS A 149 10.52 -21.03 -20.47
N PRO A 150 9.44 -21.20 -19.67
CA PRO A 150 8.58 -20.08 -19.29
C PRO A 150 9.36 -19.06 -18.47
N LEU A 151 9.24 -17.78 -18.85
CA LEU A 151 9.79 -16.66 -18.11
C LEU A 151 8.87 -16.34 -16.94
N PHE A 152 9.41 -16.29 -15.73
CA PHE A 152 8.65 -15.95 -14.54
C PHE A 152 9.50 -15.22 -13.51
N VAL A 153 8.85 -14.47 -12.64
CA VAL A 153 9.47 -13.74 -11.54
C VAL A 153 10.13 -14.72 -10.58
N LYS A 154 11.41 -14.51 -10.29
CA LYS A 154 12.15 -15.29 -9.31
C LYS A 154 11.89 -14.75 -7.91
N TYR A 155 11.77 -15.64 -6.94
CA TYR A 155 11.48 -15.31 -5.55
C TYR A 155 12.27 -16.19 -4.58
N GLY A 156 12.27 -15.79 -3.32
CA GLY A 156 13.09 -16.40 -2.29
C GLY A 156 14.41 -15.66 -2.10
N LEU A 157 14.70 -15.29 -0.84
CA LEU A 157 15.82 -14.40 -0.51
C LEU A 157 17.15 -14.92 -1.05
N ASN A 158 17.52 -16.15 -0.71
CA ASN A 158 18.79 -16.76 -1.11
C ASN A 158 18.94 -16.86 -2.63
N HIS A 159 17.85 -17.22 -3.32
CA HIS A 159 17.85 -17.30 -4.78
C HIS A 159 18.01 -15.92 -5.43
N CYS A 160 17.30 -14.92 -4.91
CA CYS A 160 17.42 -13.53 -5.41
C CYS A 160 18.84 -13.00 -5.18
N VAL A 161 19.47 -13.26 -4.03
CA VAL A 161 20.86 -12.88 -3.74
C VAL A 161 21.82 -13.51 -4.75
N ALA A 162 21.71 -14.81 -4.99
CA ALA A 162 22.55 -15.49 -5.98
C ALA A 162 22.40 -14.91 -7.40
N LEU A 163 21.18 -14.50 -7.77
CA LEU A 163 20.93 -13.85 -9.07
C LEU A 163 21.52 -12.44 -9.16
N ILE A 164 21.52 -11.69 -8.06
CA ILE A 164 22.14 -10.37 -7.98
C ILE A 164 23.65 -10.49 -8.08
N GLU A 165 24.26 -11.41 -7.35
CA GLU A 165 25.70 -11.67 -7.38
C GLU A 165 26.19 -12.12 -8.78
N ALA A 166 25.39 -12.97 -9.42
CA ALA A 166 25.65 -13.41 -10.80
C ALA A 166 25.33 -12.34 -11.86
N LYS A 167 24.85 -11.13 -11.49
CA LYS A 167 24.43 -10.04 -12.38
C LYS A 167 23.36 -10.47 -13.41
N LYS A 168 22.56 -11.49 -13.07
CA LYS A 168 21.47 -11.99 -13.92
C LYS A 168 20.13 -11.32 -13.62
N ALA A 169 20.08 -10.37 -12.71
CA ALA A 169 18.87 -9.66 -12.30
C ALA A 169 18.76 -8.34 -13.07
N ASN A 170 17.68 -8.14 -13.82
CA ASN A 170 17.40 -6.89 -14.51
C ASN A 170 16.69 -5.86 -13.60
N LEU A 171 15.88 -6.33 -12.63
CA LEU A 171 15.24 -5.48 -11.65
C LEU A 171 14.98 -6.29 -10.38
N VAL A 172 15.31 -5.69 -9.23
CA VAL A 172 15.05 -6.27 -7.90
C VAL A 172 13.96 -5.46 -7.19
N VAL A 173 12.96 -6.14 -6.65
CA VAL A 173 11.84 -5.52 -5.94
C VAL A 173 11.86 -5.98 -4.49
N ILE A 174 12.04 -5.04 -3.57
CA ILE A 174 12.20 -5.30 -2.14
C ILE A 174 10.97 -4.77 -1.38
N ALA A 175 10.45 -5.53 -0.43
CA ALA A 175 9.38 -5.06 0.44
C ALA A 175 9.93 -4.16 1.55
N HIS A 176 9.18 -3.11 1.90
CA HIS A 176 9.56 -2.15 2.95
C HIS A 176 9.27 -2.64 4.38
N ASP A 177 8.34 -3.58 4.54
CA ASP A 177 7.74 -4.02 5.81
C ASP A 177 8.19 -5.41 6.24
N VAL A 178 9.42 -5.79 5.90
CA VAL A 178 10.01 -7.07 6.31
C VAL A 178 10.39 -6.99 7.80
N ASP A 179 9.96 -7.97 8.57
CA ASP A 179 10.29 -8.11 9.98
C ASP A 179 10.73 -9.58 10.21
N PRO A 180 11.98 -9.82 10.60
CA PRO A 180 13.07 -8.88 10.93
C PRO A 180 13.69 -8.17 9.73
N ILE A 181 14.13 -6.92 9.92
CA ILE A 181 14.69 -6.05 8.85
C ILE A 181 16.06 -6.52 8.35
N GLU A 182 16.79 -7.24 9.18
CA GLU A 182 18.12 -7.78 8.91
C GLU A 182 18.14 -8.66 7.65
N LEU A 183 17.01 -9.29 7.32
CA LEU A 183 16.87 -10.12 6.13
C LEU A 183 17.05 -9.34 4.82
N VAL A 184 16.76 -8.05 4.82
CA VAL A 184 16.72 -7.23 3.59
C VAL A 184 17.61 -6.00 3.66
N VAL A 185 18.15 -5.64 4.83
CA VAL A 185 18.89 -4.39 5.05
C VAL A 185 20.14 -4.26 4.18
N PHE A 186 20.77 -5.37 3.84
CA PHE A 186 21.99 -5.41 3.01
C PHE A 186 21.72 -5.37 1.49
N LEU A 187 20.49 -5.69 1.07
CA LEU A 187 20.14 -5.82 -0.35
C LEU A 187 20.36 -4.55 -1.17
N PRO A 188 19.97 -3.35 -0.72
CA PRO A 188 20.24 -2.12 -1.46
C PRO A 188 21.74 -1.89 -1.72
N ALA A 189 22.58 -2.16 -0.73
CA ALA A 189 24.04 -2.07 -0.86
C ALA A 189 24.61 -3.11 -1.83
N LEU A 190 24.11 -4.36 -1.76
CA LEU A 190 24.50 -5.43 -2.67
C LEU A 190 24.09 -5.11 -4.12
N CYS A 191 22.86 -4.68 -4.33
CA CYS A 191 22.36 -4.28 -5.66
C CYS A 191 23.22 -3.15 -6.25
N ARG A 192 23.57 -2.15 -5.45
CA ARG A 192 24.44 -1.06 -5.88
C ARG A 192 25.83 -1.56 -6.26
N LYS A 193 26.46 -2.40 -5.42
CA LYS A 193 27.79 -2.97 -5.69
C LYS A 193 27.81 -3.76 -6.99
N MET A 194 26.74 -4.48 -7.29
CA MET A 194 26.59 -5.28 -8.52
C MET A 194 26.03 -4.49 -9.71
N SER A 195 25.73 -3.18 -9.53
CA SER A 195 25.11 -2.31 -10.54
C SER A 195 23.74 -2.79 -11.02
N VAL A 196 23.01 -3.50 -10.17
CA VAL A 196 21.64 -4.00 -10.44
C VAL A 196 20.63 -2.97 -9.94
N PRO A 197 19.66 -2.52 -10.77
CA PRO A 197 18.61 -1.61 -10.32
C PRO A 197 17.67 -2.29 -9.34
N TYR A 198 17.30 -1.55 -8.30
CA TYR A 198 16.35 -2.02 -7.28
C TYR A 198 15.29 -0.99 -6.96
N VAL A 199 14.16 -1.44 -6.45
CA VAL A 199 13.06 -0.62 -5.98
C VAL A 199 12.54 -1.13 -4.65
N ILE A 200 12.12 -0.22 -3.78
CA ILE A 200 11.47 -0.55 -2.51
C ILE A 200 9.97 -0.26 -2.65
N VAL A 201 9.12 -1.25 -2.37
CA VAL A 201 7.66 -1.15 -2.52
C VAL A 201 6.93 -1.38 -1.20
N LYS A 202 5.76 -0.79 -1.07
CA LYS A 202 4.88 -0.98 0.09
C LYS A 202 4.19 -2.34 0.03
N GLY A 203 4.40 -3.15 1.07
CA GLY A 203 3.63 -4.34 1.37
C GLY A 203 4.25 -5.65 0.87
N LYS A 204 4.82 -6.44 1.80
CA LYS A 204 5.29 -7.81 1.55
C LYS A 204 4.17 -8.76 1.12
N ALA A 205 2.94 -8.51 1.58
CA ALA A 205 1.78 -9.27 1.16
C ALA A 205 1.45 -9.05 -0.32
N ARG A 206 1.58 -7.81 -0.82
CA ARG A 206 1.38 -7.51 -2.25
C ARG A 206 2.40 -8.23 -3.14
N LEU A 207 3.65 -8.33 -2.71
CA LEU A 207 4.65 -9.14 -3.40
C LEU A 207 4.32 -10.64 -3.31
N GLY A 208 3.81 -11.08 -2.17
CA GLY A 208 3.38 -12.46 -1.96
C GLY A 208 2.27 -12.90 -2.93
N THR A 209 1.28 -12.04 -3.20
CA THR A 209 0.20 -12.35 -4.14
C THR A 209 0.69 -12.63 -5.55
N VAL A 210 1.78 -11.99 -5.99
CA VAL A 210 2.39 -12.24 -7.31
C VAL A 210 2.92 -13.66 -7.41
N VAL A 211 3.50 -14.19 -6.34
CA VAL A 211 4.18 -15.51 -6.33
C VAL A 211 3.37 -16.61 -5.62
N HIS A 212 2.07 -16.40 -5.47
CA HIS A 212 1.14 -17.34 -4.81
C HIS A 212 1.56 -17.72 -3.39
N LYS A 213 2.15 -16.75 -2.66
CA LYS A 213 2.55 -16.90 -1.26
C LYS A 213 1.84 -15.87 -0.39
N LYS A 214 1.75 -16.13 0.92
CA LYS A 214 1.20 -15.19 1.89
C LYS A 214 2.00 -13.89 1.92
N THR A 215 3.32 -13.98 1.89
CA THR A 215 4.24 -12.85 1.88
C THR A 215 5.49 -13.19 1.08
N ALA A 216 6.14 -12.17 0.50
CA ALA A 216 7.45 -12.28 -0.13
C ALA A 216 8.28 -11.05 0.24
N ALA A 217 9.52 -11.25 0.67
CA ALA A 217 10.43 -10.17 1.03
C ALA A 217 11.07 -9.52 -0.20
N VAL A 218 11.42 -10.33 -1.19
CA VAL A 218 12.15 -9.91 -2.40
C VAL A 218 11.64 -10.68 -3.61
N LEU A 219 11.54 -9.99 -4.73
CA LEU A 219 11.31 -10.55 -6.06
C LEU A 219 12.38 -10.06 -7.03
N THR A 220 12.70 -10.88 -8.02
CA THR A 220 13.69 -10.54 -9.04
C THR A 220 13.17 -10.86 -10.44
N LEU A 221 13.22 -9.88 -11.32
CA LEU A 221 13.02 -10.08 -12.77
C LEU A 221 14.39 -10.34 -13.42
N GLN A 222 14.51 -11.44 -14.14
CA GLN A 222 15.67 -11.76 -14.96
C GLN A 222 15.43 -11.25 -16.38
N ASP A 223 14.63 -11.97 -17.13
CA ASP A 223 14.32 -11.67 -18.51
C ASP A 223 12.82 -11.43 -18.68
N VAL A 224 12.48 -10.62 -19.67
CA VAL A 224 11.12 -10.34 -20.09
C VAL A 224 10.99 -10.61 -21.59
N ARG A 225 9.78 -10.79 -22.08
CA ARG A 225 9.49 -10.92 -23.50
C ARG A 225 9.85 -9.61 -24.22
N SER A 226 10.14 -9.69 -25.51
CA SER A 226 10.47 -8.53 -26.33
C SER A 226 9.42 -7.44 -26.29
N GLU A 227 8.13 -7.80 -26.19
CA GLU A 227 6.99 -6.90 -26.07
C GLU A 227 7.05 -6.02 -24.81
N ASP A 228 7.52 -6.58 -23.70
CA ASP A 228 7.52 -5.93 -22.38
C ASP A 228 8.87 -5.23 -22.06
N GLN A 229 9.86 -5.31 -22.94
CA GLN A 229 11.17 -4.68 -22.73
C GLN A 229 11.09 -3.17 -22.55
N ARG A 230 10.19 -2.50 -23.29
CA ARG A 230 9.96 -1.07 -23.15
C ARG A 230 9.39 -0.70 -21.78
N GLU A 231 8.41 -1.47 -21.29
CA GLU A 231 7.84 -1.26 -19.96
C GLU A 231 8.89 -1.47 -18.87
N LEU A 232 9.71 -2.52 -18.99
CA LEU A 232 10.81 -2.78 -18.07
C LEU A 232 11.86 -1.66 -18.10
N ALA A 233 12.27 -1.18 -19.27
CA ALA A 233 13.25 -0.10 -19.41
C ALA A 233 12.79 1.18 -18.71
N THR A 234 11.51 1.55 -18.85
CA THR A 234 10.92 2.70 -18.15
C THR A 234 10.96 2.52 -16.63
N LEU A 235 10.65 1.33 -16.13
CA LEU A 235 10.71 1.02 -14.69
C LEU A 235 12.16 1.02 -14.16
N VAL A 236 13.10 0.50 -14.93
CA VAL A 236 14.53 0.51 -14.60
C VAL A 236 15.06 1.94 -14.56
N SER A 237 14.68 2.80 -15.50
CA SER A 237 15.05 4.21 -15.50
C SER A 237 14.52 4.92 -14.25
N ALA A 238 13.23 4.71 -13.91
CA ALA A 238 12.64 5.24 -12.70
C ALA A 238 13.31 4.71 -11.42
N ALA A 239 13.71 3.43 -11.42
CA ALA A 239 14.44 2.81 -10.31
C ALA A 239 15.82 3.45 -10.11
N LYS A 240 16.57 3.65 -11.18
CA LYS A 240 17.88 4.30 -11.14
C LYS A 240 17.78 5.73 -10.60
N ALA A 241 16.87 6.53 -11.14
CA ALA A 241 16.67 7.92 -10.72
C ALA A 241 16.24 8.06 -9.25
N ASN A 242 15.38 7.16 -8.76
CA ASN A 242 14.81 7.29 -7.41
C ASN A 242 15.61 6.60 -6.30
N PHE A 243 16.32 5.52 -6.61
CA PHE A 243 17.00 4.69 -5.61
C PHE A 243 18.51 4.63 -5.82
N THR A 244 18.97 4.30 -7.02
CA THR A 244 20.41 4.07 -7.25
C THR A 244 21.21 5.37 -7.17
N GLU A 245 20.78 6.41 -7.85
CA GLU A 245 21.48 7.71 -7.89
C GLU A 245 21.35 8.47 -6.57
N LYS A 246 20.23 8.36 -5.89
CA LYS A 246 19.99 9.00 -4.58
C LYS A 246 20.54 8.23 -3.40
N TYR A 247 21.20 7.10 -3.61
CA TYR A 247 21.70 6.26 -2.52
C TYR A 247 22.66 6.99 -1.60
N ASP A 248 23.59 7.78 -2.14
CA ASP A 248 24.58 8.49 -1.34
C ASP A 248 23.98 9.60 -0.48
N GLU A 249 22.91 10.22 -0.94
CA GLU A 249 22.12 11.16 -0.15
C GLU A 249 21.33 10.44 0.95
N GLN A 250 20.62 9.37 0.59
CA GLN A 250 19.82 8.58 1.53
C GLN A 250 20.67 7.93 2.62
N ARG A 251 21.90 7.50 2.31
CA ARG A 251 22.84 6.93 3.26
C ARG A 251 23.24 7.88 4.39
N ARG A 252 23.14 9.19 4.19
CA ARG A 252 23.46 10.21 5.18
C ARG A 252 22.24 10.68 5.97
N HIS A 253 21.05 10.35 5.51
CA HIS A 253 19.81 10.87 6.08
C HIS A 253 19.26 9.95 7.17
N TRP A 254 19.30 10.45 8.43
CA TRP A 254 18.68 9.78 9.57
C TRP A 254 17.16 9.96 9.52
N GLY A 255 16.43 8.89 9.76
CA GLY A 255 14.97 8.93 9.86
C GLY A 255 14.47 9.05 11.29
N GLY A 256 13.15 8.93 11.46
CA GLY A 256 12.49 9.02 12.76
C GLY A 256 12.56 10.41 13.40
N GLY A 257 12.63 10.47 14.70
CA GLY A 257 12.72 11.73 15.47
C GLY A 257 11.43 12.57 15.43
N ILE A 258 10.31 12.02 15.01
CA ILE A 258 9.02 12.71 14.90
C ILE A 258 8.46 12.92 16.31
N ARG A 259 8.21 14.15 16.69
CA ARG A 259 7.60 14.48 17.98
C ARG A 259 6.11 14.13 18.02
N GLY A 260 5.57 13.88 19.21
CA GLY A 260 4.14 13.70 19.41
C GLY A 260 3.35 14.98 19.13
N ASN A 261 2.10 14.84 18.70
CA ASN A 261 1.23 15.96 18.37
C ASN A 261 1.13 17.00 19.49
N LYS A 262 1.05 16.56 20.75
CA LYS A 262 0.98 17.42 21.94
C LYS A 262 2.24 18.27 22.09
N SER A 263 3.43 17.66 21.95
CA SER A 263 4.70 18.34 22.01
C SER A 263 4.89 19.29 20.82
N ALA A 264 4.56 18.85 19.61
CA ALA A 264 4.65 19.67 18.40
C ALA A 264 3.76 20.93 18.50
N GLN A 265 2.52 20.78 18.96
CA GLN A 265 1.61 21.91 19.17
C GLN A 265 2.14 22.88 20.24
N LYS A 266 2.69 22.36 21.35
CA LYS A 266 3.32 23.19 22.39
C LYS A 266 4.47 24.02 21.83
N MET A 267 5.34 23.41 21.03
CA MET A 267 6.46 24.09 20.40
C MET A 267 6.02 25.16 19.38
N ARG A 268 5.00 24.82 18.57
CA ARG A 268 4.41 25.79 17.63
C ARG A 268 3.82 27.02 18.35
N LYS A 269 3.10 26.81 19.46
CA LYS A 269 2.57 27.93 20.27
C LYS A 269 3.69 28.80 20.83
N ARG A 270 4.79 28.22 21.34
CA ARG A 270 5.94 28.92 21.84
C ARG A 270 6.65 29.73 20.74
N ALA A 271 6.89 29.13 19.58
CA ALA A 271 7.51 29.76 18.44
C ALA A 271 6.67 30.95 17.94
N LYS A 272 5.33 30.79 17.89
CA LYS A 272 4.42 31.89 17.54
C LYS A 272 4.46 33.03 18.55
N ALA A 273 4.50 32.71 19.84
CA ALA A 273 4.62 33.73 20.90
C ALA A 273 5.96 34.48 20.86
N ALA A 274 7.03 33.82 20.41
CA ALA A 274 8.36 34.45 20.22
C ALA A 274 8.49 35.18 18.87
N GLY A 275 7.41 35.34 18.10
CA GLY A 275 7.45 36.07 16.81
C GLY A 275 8.20 35.35 15.68
N GLN A 276 8.58 34.09 15.87
CA GLN A 276 9.27 33.32 14.84
C GLN A 276 8.32 32.95 13.71
N VAL A 277 8.63 33.39 12.48
CA VAL A 277 7.92 32.95 11.28
C VAL A 277 8.29 31.49 11.01
N LEU A 278 7.39 30.59 11.30
CA LEU A 278 7.58 29.15 11.01
C LEU A 278 7.40 28.91 9.51
N SER A 279 8.49 28.75 8.77
CA SER A 279 8.43 28.20 7.42
C SER A 279 7.83 26.80 7.46
N ALA A 280 7.13 26.39 6.39
CA ALA A 280 6.51 25.07 6.30
C ALA A 280 7.51 23.92 6.58
N ALA A 281 8.77 24.07 6.16
CA ALA A 281 9.84 23.10 6.41
C ALA A 281 10.22 23.01 7.90
N ASN A 282 10.23 24.12 8.62
CA ASN A 282 10.51 24.14 10.05
C ASN A 282 9.30 23.69 10.89
N ALA A 283 8.09 23.92 10.40
CA ALA A 283 6.87 23.42 11.04
C ALA A 283 6.77 21.88 11.02
N ALA A 284 7.36 21.23 10.04
CA ALA A 284 7.42 19.76 9.95
C ALA A 284 8.49 19.15 10.89
N LYS A 285 9.53 19.89 11.25
CA LYS A 285 10.59 19.45 12.17
C LYS A 285 10.28 19.74 13.65
N LEU A 286 9.30 20.60 13.93
CA LEU A 286 8.80 20.91 15.28
C LEU A 286 7.65 19.98 15.68
#